data_3324cc363d48d670ceb953ea0ec0a15b
#
_entry.id   3324cc363d48d670ceb953ea0ec0a15b
#
_cell.length_a   1.000
_cell.length_b   1.000
_cell.length_c   1.000
_cell.angle_alpha   90.00
_cell.angle_beta   90.00
_cell.angle_gamma   90.00
#
_symmetry.space_group_name_H-M   'P 1'
#
loop_
_entity.id
_entity.type
_entity.pdbx_description
1 polymer ?
#
loop_
_entity_poly.entity_id
_entity_poly.type
_entity_poly.pdbx_seq_one_letter_code
_entity_poly.pdbx_strand_id
1 'polypeptide(L)'
;MYRIMLVEDDRELGETIKSLLTLKGYDVTLIGSVKEYSKHTEVYDMYLLDVKLPDGDGFQICEKIRHNLDAPIIFITSCDDEESIVKGLDIGGDDYVTKPFHNAVLLSRISANLRRSGMNDGDVYKKGELAIYFDKYKLYRAGNELKLSNN
;
A
#
# COMPACT_ATOMS: atom_id res chain seq x y z
N MET A 1 9.08 -5.15 -14.88
CA MET A 1 7.64 -5.06 -14.60
C MET A 1 7.41 -5.24 -13.10
N TYR A 2 6.70 -4.29 -12.51
CA TYR A 2 6.41 -4.37 -11.08
C TYR A 2 5.33 -5.41 -10.80
N ARG A 3 5.54 -6.17 -9.74
CA ARG A 3 4.59 -7.18 -9.28
C ARG A 3 3.85 -6.65 -8.07
N ILE A 4 2.54 -6.62 -8.16
CA ILE A 4 1.67 -6.05 -7.13
C ILE A 4 0.74 -7.13 -6.60
N MET A 5 0.66 -7.27 -5.27
CA MET A 5 -0.35 -8.12 -4.66
C MET A 5 -1.52 -7.24 -4.23
N LEU A 6 -2.71 -7.62 -4.67
CA LEU A 6 -3.94 -6.92 -4.32
C LEU A 6 -4.80 -7.83 -3.47
N VAL A 7 -5.08 -7.41 -2.24
CA VAL A 7 -5.91 -8.18 -1.32
C VAL A 7 -7.26 -7.48 -1.19
N GLU A 8 -8.27 -8.08 -1.80
CA GLU A 8 -9.62 -7.51 -1.88
C GLU A 8 -10.62 -8.65 -1.95
N ASP A 9 -11.54 -8.72 -0.98
CA ASP A 9 -12.52 -9.80 -0.94
C ASP A 9 -13.72 -9.57 -1.85
N ASP A 10 -14.00 -8.32 -2.20
CA ASP A 10 -15.03 -8.01 -3.20
C ASP A 10 -14.45 -8.36 -4.57
N ARG A 11 -14.89 -9.49 -5.09
CA ARG A 11 -14.30 -10.04 -6.30
C ARG A 11 -14.47 -9.12 -7.49
N GLU A 12 -15.63 -8.52 -7.64
CA GLU A 12 -15.89 -7.64 -8.76
C GLU A 12 -14.97 -6.42 -8.72
N LEU A 13 -14.86 -5.82 -7.56
CA LEU A 13 -13.99 -4.65 -7.40
C LEU A 13 -12.52 -5.06 -7.60
N GLY A 14 -12.14 -6.20 -7.04
CA GLY A 14 -10.76 -6.69 -7.19
C GLY A 14 -10.39 -6.91 -8.63
N GLU A 15 -11.29 -7.53 -9.40
CA GLU A 15 -11.02 -7.76 -10.82
C GLU A 15 -10.97 -6.45 -11.60
N THR A 16 -11.79 -5.50 -11.23
CA THR A 16 -11.78 -4.18 -11.87
C THR A 16 -10.44 -3.48 -11.64
N ILE A 17 -9.97 -3.49 -10.39
CA ILE A 17 -8.69 -2.86 -10.07
C ILE A 17 -7.56 -3.60 -10.77
N LYS A 18 -7.60 -4.93 -10.75
CA LYS A 18 -6.57 -5.72 -11.41
C LYS A 18 -6.49 -5.40 -12.90
N SER A 19 -7.65 -5.29 -13.56
CA SER A 19 -7.68 -4.97 -14.98
C SER A 19 -7.08 -3.60 -15.24
N LEU A 20 -7.44 -2.63 -14.40
CA LEU A 20 -6.93 -1.28 -14.54
C LEU A 20 -5.40 -1.24 -14.43
N LEU A 21 -4.87 -1.94 -13.44
CA LEU A 21 -3.42 -1.97 -13.23
C LEU A 21 -2.69 -2.76 -14.30
N THR A 22 -3.31 -3.84 -14.76
CA THR A 22 -2.72 -4.65 -15.83
C THR A 22 -2.57 -3.83 -17.10
N LEU A 23 -3.56 -2.98 -17.38
CA LEU A 23 -3.48 -2.11 -18.54
C LEU A 23 -2.32 -1.11 -18.44
N LYS A 24 -1.90 -0.80 -17.22
CA LYS A 24 -0.79 0.12 -16.99
C LYS A 24 0.56 -0.61 -16.94
N GLY A 25 0.58 -1.90 -17.17
CA GLY A 25 1.81 -2.65 -17.26
C GLY A 25 2.26 -3.32 -15.97
N TYR A 26 1.39 -3.35 -14.98
CA TYR A 26 1.72 -4.03 -13.72
C TYR A 26 1.28 -5.49 -13.76
N ASP A 27 2.03 -6.34 -13.06
CA ASP A 27 1.70 -7.75 -12.93
C ASP A 27 0.99 -7.93 -11.59
N VAL A 28 -0.31 -8.20 -11.61
CA VAL A 28 -1.14 -8.16 -10.42
C VAL A 28 -1.62 -9.55 -10.02
N THR A 29 -1.43 -9.88 -8.75
CA THR A 29 -1.99 -11.10 -8.16
C THR A 29 -3.11 -10.67 -7.21
N LEU A 30 -4.32 -11.17 -7.46
CA LEU A 30 -5.49 -10.84 -6.65
C LEU A 30 -5.81 -11.98 -5.70
N ILE A 31 -5.89 -11.67 -4.42
CA ILE A 31 -6.33 -12.63 -3.40
C ILE A 31 -7.40 -11.97 -2.54
N GLY A 32 -8.15 -12.77 -1.80
CA GLY A 32 -9.32 -12.27 -1.10
C GLY A 32 -9.35 -12.45 0.40
N SER A 33 -8.29 -12.96 1.02
CA SER A 33 -8.35 -13.27 2.46
C SER A 33 -6.97 -13.31 3.07
N VAL A 34 -6.95 -13.26 4.40
CA VAL A 34 -5.70 -13.42 5.16
C VAL A 34 -5.13 -14.80 4.94
N LYS A 35 -6.02 -15.80 4.89
CA LYS A 35 -5.59 -17.18 4.67
C LYS A 35 -4.89 -17.33 3.33
N GLU A 36 -5.44 -16.73 2.29
CA GLU A 36 -4.80 -16.78 0.97
C GLU A 36 -3.44 -16.11 1.00
N TYR A 37 -3.35 -14.98 1.69
CA TYR A 37 -2.06 -14.31 1.83
C TYR A 37 -1.04 -15.25 2.46
N SER A 38 -1.43 -15.98 3.48
CA SER A 38 -0.53 -16.88 4.20
C SER A 38 0.07 -17.97 3.33
N LYS A 39 -0.60 -18.31 2.23
CA LYS A 39 -0.12 -19.34 1.32
C LYS A 39 0.90 -18.85 0.33
N HIS A 40 1.05 -17.53 0.20
CA HIS A 40 1.99 -16.96 -0.74
C HIS A 40 3.35 -16.81 -0.08
N THR A 41 4.38 -17.31 -0.77
CA THR A 41 5.75 -17.19 -0.29
C THR A 41 6.56 -16.22 -1.13
N GLU A 42 5.99 -15.73 -2.21
CA GLU A 42 6.67 -14.81 -3.10
C GLU A 42 6.65 -13.40 -2.56
N VAL A 43 7.65 -12.63 -2.96
CA VAL A 43 7.78 -11.23 -2.56
C VAL A 43 7.28 -10.37 -3.71
N TYR A 44 6.53 -9.34 -3.37
CA TYR A 44 5.97 -8.42 -4.35
C TYR A 44 6.60 -7.04 -4.18
N ASP A 45 6.52 -6.25 -5.24
CA ASP A 45 7.09 -4.90 -5.22
C ASP A 45 6.18 -3.92 -4.50
N MET A 46 4.91 -4.24 -4.40
CA MET A 46 3.92 -3.40 -3.73
C MET A 46 2.76 -4.26 -3.27
N TYR A 47 2.13 -3.83 -2.18
CA TYR A 47 0.93 -4.50 -1.66
C TYR A 47 -0.20 -3.48 -1.54
N LEU A 48 -1.36 -3.83 -2.10
CA LEU A 48 -2.59 -3.05 -1.98
C LEU A 48 -3.53 -3.86 -1.10
N LEU A 49 -3.90 -3.32 0.04
CA LEU A 49 -4.61 -4.08 1.06
C LEU A 49 -5.93 -3.43 1.43
N ASP A 50 -7.02 -4.21 1.41
CA ASP A 50 -8.25 -3.77 2.05
C ASP A 50 -8.11 -4.03 3.54
N VAL A 51 -8.81 -3.25 4.35
CA VAL A 51 -8.79 -3.43 5.80
C VAL A 51 -9.70 -4.57 6.21
N LYS A 52 -10.94 -4.58 5.74
CA LYS A 52 -11.90 -5.60 6.15
C LYS A 52 -11.82 -6.81 5.24
N LEU A 53 -11.48 -7.95 5.84
CA LEU A 53 -11.38 -9.21 5.12
C LEU A 53 -12.23 -10.25 5.85
N PRO A 54 -12.66 -11.32 5.14
CA PRO A 54 -13.58 -12.29 5.74
C PRO A 54 -13.01 -13.01 6.95
N ASP A 55 -11.69 -13.18 7.01
CA ASP A 55 -11.07 -13.95 8.09
C ASP A 55 -10.04 -13.13 8.87
N GLY A 56 -10.15 -11.81 8.83
CA GLY A 56 -9.23 -10.96 9.58
C GLY A 56 -9.26 -9.56 9.02
N ASP A 57 -8.08 -8.94 8.97
CA ASP A 57 -8.01 -7.59 8.40
C ASP A 57 -6.66 -7.34 7.73
N GLY A 58 -6.64 -6.26 6.94
CA GLY A 58 -5.43 -5.89 6.22
C GLY A 58 -4.32 -5.38 7.13
N PHE A 59 -4.66 -4.93 8.31
CA PHE A 59 -3.64 -4.49 9.27
C PHE A 59 -2.75 -5.66 9.67
N GLN A 60 -3.35 -6.84 9.85
CA GLN A 60 -2.60 -8.05 10.17
C GLN A 60 -1.59 -8.39 9.05
N ILE A 61 -2.05 -8.27 7.82
CA ILE A 61 -1.19 -8.56 6.67
C ILE A 61 -0.05 -7.55 6.61
N CYS A 62 -0.36 -6.27 6.84
CA CYS A 62 0.64 -5.22 6.83
C CYS A 62 1.74 -5.49 7.87
N GLU A 63 1.36 -5.89 9.06
CA GLU A 63 2.33 -6.19 10.11
C GLU A 63 3.23 -7.34 9.71
N LYS A 64 2.66 -8.37 9.10
CA LYS A 64 3.45 -9.50 8.64
C LYS A 64 4.43 -9.09 7.54
N ILE A 65 3.98 -8.27 6.62
CA ILE A 65 4.86 -7.79 5.55
C ILE A 65 6.02 -7.01 6.14
N ARG A 66 5.73 -6.11 7.09
CA ARG A 66 6.74 -5.24 7.67
C ARG A 66 7.78 -5.97 8.52
N HIS A 67 7.48 -7.19 8.93
CA HIS A 67 8.44 -8.01 9.66
C HIS A 67 9.70 -8.25 8.82
N ASN A 68 9.55 -8.40 7.51
CA ASN A 68 10.64 -8.79 6.63
C ASN A 68 10.88 -7.88 5.44
N LEU A 69 9.91 -7.04 5.09
CA LEU A 69 9.96 -6.30 3.83
C LEU A 69 9.69 -4.82 4.03
N ASP A 70 10.29 -4.05 3.13
CA ASP A 70 10.13 -2.62 3.09
C ASP A 70 9.30 -2.18 1.88
N ALA A 71 8.65 -3.12 1.22
CA ALA A 71 7.86 -2.84 0.04
C ALA A 71 6.74 -1.86 0.38
N PRO A 72 6.40 -0.95 -0.55
CA PRO A 72 5.31 -0.01 -0.28
C PRO A 72 3.98 -0.72 -0.10
N ILE A 73 3.21 -0.22 0.86
CA ILE A 73 1.88 -0.74 1.18
C ILE A 73 0.89 0.40 1.11
N ILE A 74 -0.16 0.23 0.31
CA ILE A 74 -1.25 1.18 0.22
C ILE A 74 -2.51 0.49 0.67
N PHE A 75 -3.21 1.07 1.65
CA PHE A 75 -4.52 0.56 2.02
C PHE A 75 -5.57 1.14 1.09
N ILE A 76 -6.45 0.29 0.57
CA ILE A 76 -7.58 0.70 -0.28
C ILE A 76 -8.83 0.15 0.37
N THR A 77 -9.59 1.00 1.04
CA THR A 77 -10.66 0.50 1.88
C THR A 77 -11.76 1.55 2.07
N SER A 78 -12.95 1.08 2.46
CA SER A 78 -14.03 1.98 2.82
C SER A 78 -13.97 2.42 4.28
N CYS A 79 -13.01 1.93 5.04
CA CYS A 79 -12.81 2.36 6.43
C CYS A 79 -12.15 3.74 6.40
N ASP A 80 -12.98 4.78 6.46
CA ASP A 80 -12.50 6.15 6.29
C ASP A 80 -12.48 6.96 7.58
N ASP A 81 -12.67 6.30 8.71
CA ASP A 81 -12.62 6.98 10.00
C ASP A 81 -11.15 7.29 10.35
N GLU A 82 -10.98 8.35 11.10
CA GLU A 82 -9.65 8.82 11.44
C GLU A 82 -8.83 7.75 12.15
N GLU A 83 -9.45 7.02 13.04
CA GLU A 83 -8.78 5.99 13.82
C GLU A 83 -8.18 4.91 12.92
N SER A 84 -8.93 4.45 11.94
CA SER A 84 -8.45 3.43 11.01
C SER A 84 -7.31 3.95 10.15
N ILE A 85 -7.43 5.19 9.67
CA ILE A 85 -6.39 5.78 8.85
C ILE A 85 -5.09 5.91 9.63
N VAL A 86 -5.17 6.43 10.84
CA VAL A 86 -3.99 6.60 11.68
C VAL A 86 -3.37 5.24 11.97
N LYS A 87 -4.18 4.25 12.32
CA LYS A 87 -3.67 2.92 12.60
C LYS A 87 -2.94 2.34 11.40
N GLY A 88 -3.55 2.43 10.22
CA GLY A 88 -2.93 1.87 9.02
C GLY A 88 -1.58 2.48 8.73
N LEU A 89 -1.48 3.79 8.87
CA LEU A 89 -0.21 4.47 8.60
C LEU A 89 0.82 4.18 9.69
N ASP A 90 0.38 4.10 10.94
CA ASP A 90 1.28 3.86 12.06
C ASP A 90 1.92 2.47 12.03
N ILE A 91 1.19 1.47 11.59
CA ILE A 91 1.72 0.10 11.56
C ILE A 91 2.59 -0.16 10.33
N GLY A 92 2.75 0.83 9.47
CA GLY A 92 3.69 0.70 8.36
C GLY A 92 3.12 0.90 6.98
N GLY A 93 1.86 1.31 6.86
CA GLY A 93 1.30 1.65 5.56
C GLY A 93 1.92 2.93 5.05
N ASP A 94 2.17 2.98 3.76
CA ASP A 94 2.77 4.15 3.13
C ASP A 94 1.73 5.12 2.64
N ASP A 95 0.51 4.64 2.41
CA ASP A 95 -0.56 5.48 1.90
C ASP A 95 -1.90 4.84 2.24
N TYR A 96 -2.96 5.62 2.10
CA TYR A 96 -4.29 5.18 2.48
C TYR A 96 -5.29 5.83 1.53
N VAL A 97 -5.99 5.00 0.73
CA VAL A 97 -6.95 5.47 -0.25
C VAL A 97 -8.32 4.96 0.14
N THR A 98 -9.28 5.86 0.28
CA THR A 98 -10.62 5.47 0.70
C THR A 98 -11.53 5.24 -0.49
N LYS A 99 -12.41 4.27 -0.37
CA LYS A 99 -13.42 3.97 -1.38
C LYS A 99 -14.65 4.82 -1.13
N PRO A 100 -15.30 5.34 -2.16
CA PRO A 100 -14.93 5.23 -3.57
C PRO A 100 -13.78 6.16 -3.92
N PHE A 101 -13.00 5.79 -4.90
CA PHE A 101 -11.85 6.59 -5.33
C PHE A 101 -11.90 6.80 -6.84
N HIS A 102 -11.17 7.81 -7.30
CA HIS A 102 -10.99 8.04 -8.72
C HIS A 102 -9.81 7.21 -9.21
N ASN A 103 -9.97 6.58 -10.36
CA ASN A 103 -8.91 5.74 -10.92
C ASN A 103 -7.60 6.50 -11.06
N ALA A 104 -7.67 7.76 -11.51
CA ALA A 104 -6.47 8.57 -11.70
C ALA A 104 -5.73 8.79 -10.38
N VAL A 105 -6.47 8.95 -9.28
CA VAL A 105 -5.85 9.14 -7.97
C VAL A 105 -5.14 7.88 -7.53
N LEU A 106 -5.80 6.73 -7.68
CA LEU A 106 -5.20 5.45 -7.30
C LEU A 106 -3.92 5.22 -8.11
N LEU A 107 -3.99 5.40 -9.42
CA LEU A 107 -2.84 5.19 -10.28
C LEU A 107 -1.68 6.12 -9.92
N SER A 108 -1.98 7.37 -9.61
CA SER A 108 -0.94 8.31 -9.19
C SER A 108 -0.26 7.89 -7.90
N ARG A 109 -1.04 7.41 -6.93
CA ARG A 109 -0.50 6.97 -5.65
C ARG A 109 0.39 5.75 -5.83
N ILE A 110 -0.05 4.81 -6.65
CA ILE A 110 0.73 3.62 -6.93
C ILE A 110 2.05 4.01 -7.58
N SER A 111 1.98 4.82 -8.61
CA SER A 111 3.18 5.24 -9.33
C SER A 111 4.14 5.99 -8.41
N ALA A 112 3.61 6.90 -7.59
CA ALA A 112 4.45 7.69 -6.68
C ALA A 112 5.15 6.80 -5.65
N ASN A 113 4.43 5.84 -5.09
CA ASN A 113 5.01 4.96 -4.08
C ASN A 113 6.04 4.02 -4.67
N LEU A 114 5.80 3.54 -5.88
CA LEU A 114 6.77 2.69 -6.57
C LEU A 114 8.03 3.48 -6.93
N ARG A 115 7.86 4.73 -7.35
CA ARG A 115 9.02 5.57 -7.68
C ARG A 115 9.93 5.75 -6.48
N ARG A 116 9.33 6.04 -5.31
CA ARG A 116 10.12 6.21 -4.10
C ARG A 116 10.88 4.95 -3.75
N SER A 117 10.20 3.81 -3.86
CA SER A 117 10.82 2.52 -3.59
C SER A 117 11.90 2.21 -4.60
N GLY A 118 11.59 2.45 -5.89
CA GLY A 118 12.51 2.16 -6.97
C GLY A 118 13.76 3.01 -6.94
N MET A 119 13.68 4.19 -6.34
CA MET A 119 14.84 5.06 -6.24
C MET A 119 15.94 4.48 -5.36
N ASN A 120 15.61 3.45 -4.62
CA ASN A 120 16.60 2.77 -3.79
C ASN A 120 17.58 1.97 -4.61
N ASP A 121 17.22 1.64 -5.83
CA ASP A 121 18.02 0.76 -6.66
C ASP A 121 19.33 1.40 -7.02
N GLY A 122 20.39 0.84 -6.48
CA GLY A 122 21.72 1.25 -6.85
C GLY A 122 22.16 2.62 -6.36
N ASP A 123 21.36 3.30 -5.58
CA ASP A 123 21.68 4.66 -5.16
C ASP A 123 21.67 4.78 -3.66
N VAL A 124 22.73 4.30 -3.05
CA VAL A 124 22.80 4.29 -1.59
C VAL A 124 22.74 5.70 -1.01
N TYR A 125 23.42 6.64 -1.65
CA TYR A 125 23.41 8.01 -1.16
C TYR A 125 22.02 8.62 -1.29
N LYS A 126 21.31 8.28 -2.34
CA LYS A 126 19.94 8.74 -2.51
C LYS A 126 19.03 8.11 -1.49
N LYS A 127 19.38 6.93 -1.06
CA LYS A 127 18.62 6.28 0.00
C LYS A 127 18.67 7.10 1.28
N GLY A 128 19.82 7.72 1.55
CA GLY A 128 19.93 8.60 2.69
C GLY A 128 19.03 9.81 2.56
N GLU A 129 19.03 10.41 1.39
CA GLU A 129 18.13 11.54 1.12
C GLU A 129 16.69 11.11 1.22
N LEU A 130 16.40 9.94 0.69
CA LEU A 130 15.05 9.41 0.73
C LEU A 130 14.61 9.16 2.15
N ALA A 131 15.50 8.69 3.00
CA ALA A 131 15.18 8.48 4.39
C ALA A 131 14.78 9.79 5.07
N ILE A 132 15.49 10.88 4.77
CA ILE A 132 15.15 12.19 5.29
C ILE A 132 13.78 12.63 4.78
N TYR A 133 13.55 12.40 3.51
CA TYR A 133 12.27 12.71 2.91
C TYR A 133 11.13 11.93 3.57
N PHE A 134 11.37 10.66 3.84
CA PHE A 134 10.40 9.82 4.50
C PHE A 134 10.13 10.28 5.93
N ASP A 135 11.15 10.75 6.61
CA ASP A 135 10.96 11.26 7.96
C ASP A 135 10.03 12.46 7.93
N LYS A 136 10.21 13.36 6.97
CA LYS A 136 9.32 14.49 6.81
C LYS A 136 7.91 14.03 6.47
N TYR A 137 7.81 13.05 5.62
CA TYR A 137 6.53 12.51 5.21
C TYR A 137 5.80 11.90 6.39
N LYS A 138 6.53 11.18 7.24
CA LYS A 138 5.95 10.60 8.43
C LYS A 138 5.51 11.66 9.43
N LEU A 139 6.27 12.72 9.54
CA LEU A 139 5.88 13.84 10.38
C LEU A 139 4.59 14.45 9.88
N TYR A 140 4.50 14.61 8.57
CA TYR A 140 3.29 15.12 7.94
C TYR A 140 2.10 14.22 8.26
N ARG A 141 2.30 12.91 8.14
CA ARG A 141 1.22 11.95 8.42
C ARG A 141 0.85 11.94 9.89
N ALA A 142 1.83 12.00 10.72
CA ALA A 142 1.58 12.00 12.16
C ALA A 142 0.98 13.32 12.59
N GLY A 143 1.34 14.32 11.91
CA GLY A 143 0.75 15.56 12.14
C GLY A 143 -0.52 15.77 11.39
N ASN A 144 0.01 14.47 10.84
CA ASN A 144 -0.36 14.14 10.42
C ASN A 144 -0.12 14.00 10.53
N GLU A 145 0.38 13.75 10.47
CA GLU A 145 1.24 13.50 10.95
C GLU A 145 1.66 14.59 11.19
N LEU A 146 1.45 15.34 11.05
CA LEU A 146 1.68 16.12 11.17
C LEU A 146 1.24 16.77 10.44
N LYS A 147 0.70 16.40 9.63
CA LYS A 147 0.50 16.37 9.00
C LYS A 147 0.59 16.76 8.27
N LEU A 148 1.00 16.75 7.70
CA LEU A 148 1.29 16.80 7.07
C LEU A 148 0.79 16.79 6.51
N SER A 149 0.20 16.25 6.49
CA SER A 149 0.05 16.03 6.21
C SER A 149 -0.20 15.98 5.82
N ASN A 150 -0.58 15.65 5.44
CA ASN A 150 -0.56 15.53 5.20
C ASN A 150 -0.64 15.60 5.00
N ASN A 151 -1.02 15.24 4.70
CA ASN A 151 -0.83 15.18 4.67
C ASN A 151 -0.78 15.49 4.48
#